data_f405f0d65b3fefe5fcff08feb1306d39
#
_entry.id   f405f0d65b3fefe5fcff08feb1306d39
#
_cell.length_a   1.000
_cell.length_b   1.000
_cell.length_c   1.000
_cell.angle_alpha   90.00
_cell.angle_beta   90.00
_cell.angle_gamma   90.00
#
_symmetry.space_group_name_H-M   'P 1'
#
loop_
_entity.id
_entity.type
_entity.pdbx_description
1 polymer ?
#
loop_
_entity_poly.entity_id
_entity_poly.type
_entity_poly.pdbx_seq_one_letter_code
_entity_poly.pdbx_strand_id
1 'polypeptide(L)'
;AVSCPPSRANSSGDEVEVPEEVAFGGPPRKARTFRFAYDRVLGPQTNQVGVFDAVRPFCQSALDGYKVCIFAYGQTGSGKTHTMLGPPVGGNEDDAGILQRSLGLVFDGVSTLEQTQDWKFELSVEMLEIYLDGVYDLLGDSTEKLTVRETLDEDIVVENLTRRKVECAEDADQILRAASRNRHTAATNSNK
;
A
#
# COMPACT_ATOMS: atom_id res chain seq x y z
N ALA A 1 -11.51 -0.04 -21.91
CA ALA A 1 -10.74 -0.99 -21.12
C ALA A 1 -9.57 -1.45 -21.99
N VAL A 2 -8.37 -0.97 -21.69
CA VAL A 2 -7.14 -1.48 -22.32
C VAL A 2 -6.86 -2.81 -21.65
N SER A 3 -7.06 -3.92 -22.37
CA SER A 3 -6.67 -5.24 -21.88
C SER A 3 -5.14 -5.29 -21.88
N CYS A 4 -4.55 -5.34 -20.70
CA CYS A 4 -3.15 -5.71 -20.56
C CYS A 4 -2.98 -7.11 -21.17
N PRO A 5 -2.06 -7.34 -22.12
CA PRO A 5 -1.82 -8.67 -22.64
C PRO A 5 -1.39 -9.58 -21.49
N PRO A 6 -1.74 -10.88 -21.51
CA PRO A 6 -1.41 -11.78 -20.44
C PRO A 6 0.12 -11.86 -20.32
N SER A 7 0.64 -11.36 -19.19
CA SER A 7 2.03 -11.57 -18.81
C SER A 7 2.26 -13.08 -18.67
N ARG A 8 3.15 -13.67 -19.46
CA ARG A 8 3.59 -15.04 -19.25
C ARG A 8 4.56 -15.07 -18.09
N ALA A 9 4.10 -15.48 -16.92
CA ALA A 9 4.98 -15.88 -15.85
C ALA A 9 5.72 -17.16 -16.31
N ASN A 10 7.02 -17.12 -16.35
CA ASN A 10 7.82 -18.32 -16.52
C ASN A 10 7.69 -19.20 -15.27
N SER A 11 7.93 -20.51 -15.42
CA SER A 11 7.79 -21.51 -14.37
C SER A 11 8.66 -21.30 -13.12
N SER A 12 9.56 -20.32 -13.11
CA SER A 12 10.34 -19.85 -11.94
C SER A 12 9.67 -18.74 -11.15
N GLY A 13 8.58 -18.15 -11.65
CA GLY A 13 7.77 -17.16 -10.91
C GLY A 13 8.35 -15.73 -10.84
N ASP A 14 9.58 -15.51 -11.27
CA ASP A 14 10.34 -14.30 -10.95
C ASP A 14 10.52 -13.35 -12.15
N GLU A 15 10.11 -13.72 -13.35
CA GLU A 15 10.26 -12.92 -14.57
C GLU A 15 8.92 -12.58 -15.22
N VAL A 16 8.79 -11.34 -15.67
CA VAL A 16 7.66 -10.84 -16.48
C VAL A 16 8.16 -10.45 -17.85
N GLU A 17 7.54 -10.99 -18.88
CA GLU A 17 7.75 -10.56 -20.27
C GLU A 17 6.63 -9.61 -20.69
N VAL A 18 7.00 -8.40 -21.13
CA VAL A 18 6.07 -7.39 -21.64
C VAL A 18 6.38 -7.17 -23.13
N PRO A 19 5.46 -7.53 -24.04
CA PRO A 19 5.62 -7.21 -25.46
C PRO A 19 5.49 -5.70 -25.67
N GLU A 20 6.31 -5.13 -26.58
CA GLU A 20 6.14 -3.76 -27.02
C GLU A 20 4.82 -3.64 -27.77
N GLU A 21 3.92 -2.76 -27.32
CA GLU A 21 2.71 -2.44 -28.08
C GLU A 21 3.11 -1.72 -29.40
N VAL A 22 2.87 -2.36 -30.53
CA VAL A 22 3.07 -1.72 -31.84
C VAL A 22 1.88 -0.79 -32.08
N ALA A 23 2.13 0.51 -32.11
CA ALA A 23 1.11 1.50 -32.43
C ALA A 23 0.46 1.19 -33.79
N PHE A 24 -0.88 1.14 -33.81
CA PHE A 24 -1.65 0.90 -35.02
C PHE A 24 -1.28 1.93 -36.11
N GLY A 25 -0.81 1.45 -37.29
CA GLY A 25 -0.61 2.26 -38.50
C GLY A 25 0.84 2.52 -38.93
N GLY A 26 1.84 1.95 -38.25
CA GLY A 26 3.25 1.98 -38.69
C GLY A 26 3.69 0.75 -39.48
N PRO A 27 4.84 0.81 -40.22
CA PRO A 27 5.39 -0.37 -40.89
C PRO A 27 5.70 -1.47 -39.84
N PRO A 28 5.58 -2.75 -40.21
CA PRO A 28 5.80 -3.87 -39.31
C PRO A 28 7.24 -3.83 -38.76
N ARG A 29 7.38 -3.46 -37.48
CA ARG A 29 8.63 -3.57 -36.73
C ARG A 29 8.63 -4.90 -36.00
N LYS A 30 9.79 -5.56 -35.86
CA LYS A 30 9.93 -6.70 -34.98
C LYS A 30 9.50 -6.25 -33.57
N ALA A 31 8.43 -6.82 -33.04
CA ALA A 31 8.00 -6.57 -31.67
C ALA A 31 9.18 -6.89 -30.72
N ARG A 32 9.55 -5.91 -29.90
CA ARG A 32 10.52 -6.13 -28.83
C ARG A 32 9.77 -6.68 -27.61
N THR A 33 10.37 -7.62 -26.93
CA THR A 33 9.88 -8.11 -25.66
C THR A 33 10.81 -7.60 -24.56
N PHE A 34 10.25 -6.90 -23.60
CA PHE A 34 10.99 -6.47 -22.42
C PHE A 34 10.86 -7.55 -21.34
N ARG A 35 11.96 -7.88 -20.68
CA ARG A 35 11.99 -8.81 -19.55
C ARG A 35 12.37 -8.07 -18.29
N PHE A 36 11.61 -8.31 -17.23
CA PHE A 36 11.84 -7.74 -15.91
C PHE A 36 11.90 -8.88 -14.90
N ALA A 37 12.92 -8.88 -14.05
CA ALA A 37 13.07 -9.83 -12.95
C ALA A 37 12.67 -9.16 -11.63
N TYR A 38 11.95 -9.90 -10.78
CA TYR A 38 11.48 -9.49 -9.47
C TYR A 38 11.73 -10.61 -8.47
N ASP A 39 11.77 -10.30 -7.18
CA ASP A 39 11.86 -11.33 -6.12
C ASP A 39 10.64 -12.25 -6.14
N ARG A 40 9.47 -11.71 -6.53
CA ARG A 40 8.24 -12.49 -6.70
C ARG A 40 7.31 -11.86 -7.73
N VAL A 41 6.78 -12.68 -8.60
CA VAL A 41 5.74 -12.30 -9.57
C VAL A 41 4.40 -12.90 -9.17
N LEU A 42 3.39 -12.04 -8.98
CA LEU A 42 2.03 -12.43 -8.67
C LEU A 42 1.18 -12.33 -9.94
N GLY A 43 0.70 -13.46 -10.42
CA GLY A 43 -0.07 -13.52 -11.66
C GLY A 43 -1.53 -13.05 -11.49
N PRO A 44 -2.29 -12.94 -12.61
CA PRO A 44 -3.66 -12.43 -12.61
C PRO A 44 -4.65 -13.25 -11.76
N GLN A 45 -4.32 -14.47 -11.42
CA GLN A 45 -5.15 -15.36 -10.60
C GLN A 45 -4.86 -15.23 -9.10
N THR A 46 -3.87 -14.40 -8.73
CA THR A 46 -3.53 -14.18 -7.32
C THR A 46 -4.56 -13.25 -6.70
N ASN A 47 -5.25 -13.74 -5.68
CA ASN A 47 -6.22 -12.96 -4.89
C ASN A 47 -5.51 -12.13 -3.81
N GLN A 48 -6.27 -11.33 -3.05
CA GLN A 48 -5.75 -10.48 -1.97
C GLN A 48 -5.02 -11.26 -0.88
N VAL A 49 -5.47 -12.49 -0.57
CA VAL A 49 -4.80 -13.37 0.40
C VAL A 49 -3.40 -13.73 -0.11
N GLY A 50 -3.30 -14.18 -1.37
CA GLY A 50 -2.00 -14.53 -1.96
C GLY A 50 -1.06 -13.32 -2.12
N VAL A 51 -1.60 -12.12 -2.34
CA VAL A 51 -0.82 -10.87 -2.31
C VAL A 51 -0.30 -10.61 -0.90
N PHE A 52 -1.16 -10.76 0.12
CA PHE A 52 -0.77 -10.54 1.51
C PHE A 52 0.26 -11.56 2.00
N ASP A 53 0.21 -12.81 1.55
CA ASP A 53 1.21 -13.82 1.92
C ASP A 53 2.63 -13.45 1.48
N ALA A 54 2.76 -12.64 0.41
CA ALA A 54 4.05 -12.11 -0.02
C ALA A 54 4.59 -11.02 0.92
N VAL A 55 3.73 -10.28 1.62
CA VAL A 55 4.12 -9.17 2.51
C VAL A 55 4.03 -9.51 3.99
N ARG A 56 3.39 -10.61 4.35
CA ARG A 56 3.26 -11.09 5.75
C ARG A 56 4.58 -11.10 6.53
N PRO A 57 5.73 -11.55 5.96
CA PRO A 57 7.01 -11.53 6.68
C PRO A 57 7.45 -10.13 7.12
N PHE A 58 7.07 -9.09 6.38
CA PHE A 58 7.38 -7.71 6.75
C PHE A 58 6.58 -7.25 7.97
N CYS A 59 5.32 -7.69 8.11
CA CYS A 59 4.53 -7.42 9.31
C CYS A 59 5.15 -8.08 10.54
N GLN A 60 5.67 -9.30 10.41
CA GLN A 60 6.41 -9.96 11.48
C GLN A 60 7.68 -9.18 11.85
N SER A 61 8.45 -8.74 10.85
CA SER A 61 9.63 -7.91 11.09
C SER A 61 9.30 -6.63 11.88
N ALA A 62 8.12 -6.01 11.61
CA ALA A 62 7.68 -4.85 12.37
C ALA A 62 7.40 -5.20 13.85
N LEU A 63 6.79 -6.35 14.14
CA LEU A 63 6.59 -6.85 15.50
C LEU A 63 7.92 -7.16 16.20
N ASP A 64 8.93 -7.58 15.45
CA ASP A 64 10.29 -7.82 15.95
C ASP A 64 11.08 -6.51 16.17
N GLY A 65 10.47 -5.34 15.94
CA GLY A 65 11.03 -4.02 16.21
C GLY A 65 11.74 -3.35 15.02
N TYR A 66 11.64 -3.91 13.82
CA TYR A 66 12.25 -3.30 12.63
C TYR A 66 11.34 -2.23 12.00
N LYS A 67 11.95 -1.18 11.46
CA LYS A 67 11.26 -0.20 10.62
C LYS A 67 10.97 -0.84 9.26
N VAL A 68 9.69 -0.95 8.90
CA VAL A 68 9.23 -1.56 7.64
C VAL A 68 8.50 -0.54 6.80
N CYS A 69 8.72 -0.57 5.49
CA CYS A 69 7.98 0.23 4.52
C CYS A 69 7.39 -0.69 3.44
N ILE A 70 6.09 -0.56 3.19
CA ILE A 70 5.39 -1.22 2.07
C ILE A 70 4.95 -0.13 1.09
N PHE A 71 5.44 -0.21 -0.13
CA PHE A 71 5.23 0.81 -1.16
C PHE A 71 4.52 0.23 -2.39
N ALA A 72 3.33 0.75 -2.72
CA ALA A 72 2.60 0.39 -3.94
C ALA A 72 2.90 1.40 -5.06
N TYR A 73 3.46 0.94 -6.16
CA TYR A 73 3.85 1.75 -7.31
C TYR A 73 3.12 1.31 -8.58
N GLY A 74 2.76 2.27 -9.42
CA GLY A 74 2.12 2.02 -10.71
C GLY A 74 1.34 3.24 -11.22
N GLN A 75 0.91 3.21 -12.47
CA GLN A 75 0.10 4.28 -13.07
C GLN A 75 -1.30 4.38 -12.43
N THR A 76 -2.02 5.47 -12.71
CA THR A 76 -3.43 5.60 -12.31
C THR A 76 -4.24 4.46 -12.93
N GLY A 77 -5.12 3.84 -12.13
CA GLY A 77 -5.93 2.70 -12.57
C GLY A 77 -5.23 1.34 -12.52
N SER A 78 -3.95 1.26 -12.10
CA SER A 78 -3.22 -0.03 -12.00
C SER A 78 -3.63 -0.90 -10.80
N GLY A 79 -4.53 -0.45 -9.93
CA GLY A 79 -5.00 -1.21 -8.77
C GLY A 79 -4.26 -0.98 -7.47
N LYS A 80 -3.36 0.02 -7.36
CA LYS A 80 -2.63 0.34 -6.10
C LYS A 80 -3.54 0.43 -4.88
N THR A 81 -4.60 1.21 -4.99
CA THR A 81 -5.57 1.40 -3.90
C THR A 81 -6.32 0.11 -3.58
N HIS A 82 -6.70 -0.66 -4.59
CA HIS A 82 -7.34 -1.96 -4.40
C HIS A 82 -6.41 -2.94 -3.67
N THR A 83 -5.13 -2.99 -4.03
CA THR A 83 -4.14 -3.83 -3.36
C THR A 83 -3.92 -3.42 -1.90
N MET A 84 -3.84 -2.11 -1.63
CA MET A 84 -3.55 -1.59 -0.29
C MET A 84 -4.78 -1.59 0.63
N LEU A 85 -5.93 -1.12 0.14
CA LEU A 85 -7.13 -0.88 0.95
C LEU A 85 -8.26 -1.90 0.70
N GLY A 86 -8.14 -2.72 -0.36
CA GLY A 86 -9.25 -3.56 -0.80
C GLY A 86 -10.37 -2.75 -1.49
N PRO A 87 -11.54 -3.36 -1.73
CA PRO A 87 -12.68 -2.69 -2.34
C PRO A 87 -13.27 -1.63 -1.40
N PRO A 88 -13.94 -0.60 -1.94
CA PRO A 88 -14.76 0.29 -1.13
C PRO A 88 -15.89 -0.52 -0.48
N VAL A 89 -16.39 -0.03 0.64
CA VAL A 89 -17.37 -0.65 1.55
C VAL A 89 -18.28 -1.72 0.92
N GLY A 90 -18.30 -2.94 1.47
CA GLY A 90 -19.16 -4.05 1.05
C GLY A 90 -18.46 -5.27 0.47
N GLY A 91 -17.12 -5.28 0.43
CA GLY A 91 -16.33 -6.48 0.09
C GLY A 91 -16.37 -7.56 1.19
N ASN A 92 -16.16 -8.81 0.80
CA ASN A 92 -15.96 -9.90 1.75
C ASN A 92 -14.59 -9.76 2.45
N GLU A 93 -14.40 -10.44 3.57
CA GLU A 93 -13.10 -10.49 4.28
C GLU A 93 -11.94 -10.95 3.37
N ASP A 94 -12.23 -11.83 2.41
CA ASP A 94 -11.27 -12.30 1.42
C ASP A 94 -10.78 -11.20 0.47
N ASP A 95 -11.56 -10.13 0.31
CA ASP A 95 -11.23 -8.98 -0.54
C ASP A 95 -10.45 -7.88 0.21
N ALA A 96 -10.23 -8.03 1.52
CA ALA A 96 -9.48 -7.08 2.34
C ALA A 96 -8.06 -6.87 1.77
N GLY A 97 -7.61 -5.62 1.72
CA GLY A 97 -6.29 -5.26 1.23
C GLY A 97 -5.17 -5.52 2.23
N ILE A 98 -3.95 -5.17 1.83
CA ILE A 98 -2.75 -5.32 2.67
C ILE A 98 -2.93 -4.62 4.02
N LEU A 99 -3.50 -3.41 4.03
CA LEU A 99 -3.63 -2.60 5.24
C LEU A 99 -4.46 -3.32 6.32
N GLN A 100 -5.67 -3.77 5.99
CA GLN A 100 -6.56 -4.43 6.94
C GLN A 100 -5.97 -5.72 7.49
N ARG A 101 -5.35 -6.51 6.61
CA ARG A 101 -4.70 -7.77 6.99
C ARG A 101 -3.46 -7.52 7.87
N SER A 102 -2.70 -6.46 7.58
CA SER A 102 -1.55 -6.06 8.41
C SER A 102 -1.99 -5.60 9.79
N LEU A 103 -3.07 -4.80 9.87
CA LEU A 103 -3.62 -4.37 11.15
C LEU A 103 -4.04 -5.58 11.99
N GLY A 104 -4.82 -6.52 11.42
CA GLY A 104 -5.21 -7.75 12.12
C GLY A 104 -3.99 -8.49 12.67
N LEU A 105 -3.00 -8.76 11.81
CA LEU A 105 -1.79 -9.49 12.22
C LEU A 105 -0.99 -8.76 13.32
N VAL A 106 -0.87 -7.43 13.24
CA VAL A 106 -0.14 -6.63 14.24
C VAL A 106 -0.88 -6.65 15.57
N PHE A 107 -2.21 -6.45 15.60
CA PHE A 107 -2.97 -6.49 16.84
C PHE A 107 -2.98 -7.88 17.48
N ASP A 108 -3.09 -8.95 16.69
CA ASP A 108 -2.99 -10.34 17.18
C ASP A 108 -1.59 -10.62 17.76
N GLY A 109 -0.55 -10.16 17.07
CA GLY A 109 0.83 -10.30 17.52
C GLY A 109 1.10 -9.54 18.82
N VAL A 110 0.65 -8.28 18.92
CA VAL A 110 0.76 -7.47 20.13
C VAL A 110 0.04 -8.14 21.30
N SER A 111 -1.21 -8.59 21.10
CA SER A 111 -1.97 -9.29 22.13
C SER A 111 -1.24 -10.55 22.63
N THR A 112 -0.62 -11.30 21.72
CA THR A 112 0.18 -12.48 22.07
C THR A 112 1.43 -12.12 22.89
N LEU A 113 2.14 -11.06 22.50
CA LEU A 113 3.34 -10.59 23.20
C LEU A 113 3.00 -10.05 24.60
N GLU A 114 1.90 -9.33 24.77
CA GLU A 114 1.42 -8.84 26.06
C GLU A 114 1.06 -9.98 27.02
N GLN A 115 0.46 -11.05 26.49
CA GLN A 115 0.07 -12.21 27.29
C GLN A 115 1.26 -13.12 27.67
N THR A 116 2.27 -13.19 26.81
CA THR A 116 3.37 -14.17 26.97
C THR A 116 4.65 -13.58 27.53
N GLN A 117 4.88 -12.27 27.38
CA GLN A 117 6.17 -11.63 27.67
C GLN A 117 6.08 -10.41 28.62
N ASP A 118 4.91 -10.15 29.19
CA ASP A 118 4.65 -8.99 30.07
C ASP A 118 5.04 -7.63 29.43
N TRP A 119 4.98 -7.56 28.10
CA TRP A 119 5.20 -6.34 27.34
C TRP A 119 3.93 -5.49 27.35
N LYS A 120 4.10 -4.17 27.14
CA LYS A 120 2.99 -3.24 26.94
C LYS A 120 3.24 -2.47 25.67
N PHE A 121 2.22 -2.41 24.82
CA PHE A 121 2.29 -1.71 23.55
C PHE A 121 1.32 -0.54 23.53
N GLU A 122 1.74 0.53 22.89
CA GLU A 122 0.86 1.63 22.51
C GLU A 122 0.90 1.74 20.98
N LEU A 123 -0.25 1.50 20.36
CA LEU A 123 -0.41 1.58 18.91
C LEU A 123 -1.06 2.90 18.54
N SER A 124 -0.54 3.51 17.49
CA SER A 124 -1.08 4.74 16.93
C SER A 124 -1.02 4.73 15.41
N VAL A 125 -1.91 5.49 14.79
CA VAL A 125 -1.93 5.72 13.36
C VAL A 125 -1.71 7.21 13.06
N GLU A 126 -0.98 7.46 11.99
CA GLU A 126 -0.80 8.75 11.35
C GLU A 126 -1.12 8.59 9.87
N MET A 127 -1.70 9.59 9.25
CA MET A 127 -1.96 9.56 7.82
C MET A 127 -1.72 10.93 7.22
N LEU A 128 -0.87 10.98 6.21
CA LEU A 128 -0.55 12.18 5.47
C LEU A 128 -0.70 11.96 3.97
N GLU A 129 -0.83 13.05 3.25
CA GLU A 129 -0.80 13.08 1.79
C GLU A 129 0.32 14.00 1.31
N ILE A 130 1.04 13.56 0.28
CA ILE A 130 1.96 14.43 -0.47
C ILE A 130 1.25 14.83 -1.76
N TYR A 131 0.94 16.11 -1.89
CA TYR A 131 0.22 16.63 -3.04
C TYR A 131 0.80 17.99 -3.48
N LEU A 132 1.16 18.13 -4.75
CA LEU A 132 1.75 19.35 -5.33
C LEU A 132 2.87 19.96 -4.45
N ASP A 133 3.87 19.13 -4.10
CA ASP A 133 5.02 19.49 -3.27
C ASP A 133 4.67 19.99 -1.85
N GLY A 134 3.47 19.68 -1.37
CA GLY A 134 3.04 19.92 0.01
C GLY A 134 2.77 18.62 0.73
N VAL A 135 2.99 18.61 2.04
CA VAL A 135 2.60 17.54 2.96
C VAL A 135 1.38 18.01 3.74
N TYR A 136 0.33 17.20 3.77
CA TYR A 136 -0.94 17.54 4.42
C TYR A 136 -1.35 16.44 5.38
N ASP A 137 -1.90 16.84 6.54
CA ASP A 137 -2.48 15.94 7.51
C ASP A 137 -3.87 15.49 7.05
N LEU A 138 -4.13 14.19 7.05
CA LEU A 138 -5.44 13.63 6.72
C LEU A 138 -6.28 13.26 7.95
N LEU A 139 -5.70 13.29 9.15
CA LEU A 139 -6.36 13.00 10.43
C LEU A 139 -6.70 14.26 11.23
N GLY A 140 -6.08 15.39 10.92
CA GLY A 140 -6.31 16.69 11.53
C GLY A 140 -7.37 17.51 10.80
N ASP A 141 -7.74 18.62 11.42
CA ASP A 141 -8.73 19.57 10.87
C ASP A 141 -8.08 20.68 10.03
N SER A 142 -6.73 20.78 10.03
CA SER A 142 -5.99 21.81 9.30
C SER A 142 -5.78 21.42 7.86
N THR A 143 -5.99 22.37 6.96
CA THR A 143 -5.67 22.25 5.52
C THR A 143 -4.31 22.87 5.18
N GLU A 144 -3.54 23.31 6.18
CA GLU A 144 -2.23 23.90 5.98
C GLU A 144 -1.16 22.85 5.68
N LYS A 145 -0.14 23.26 4.94
CA LYS A 145 1.02 22.42 4.67
C LYS A 145 1.82 22.18 5.95
N LEU A 146 2.18 20.92 6.17
CA LEU A 146 3.07 20.53 7.25
C LEU A 146 4.54 20.71 6.86
N THR A 147 5.39 20.91 7.87
CA THR A 147 6.84 20.99 7.71
C THR A 147 7.48 19.65 7.97
N VAL A 148 8.33 19.22 7.04
CA VAL A 148 9.16 18.04 7.22
C VAL A 148 10.55 18.47 7.69
N ARG A 149 11.05 17.85 8.75
CA ARG A 149 12.38 18.11 9.30
C ARG A 149 13.15 16.82 9.51
N GLU A 150 14.46 16.92 9.36
CA GLU A 150 15.43 15.92 9.79
C GLU A 150 15.88 16.26 11.21
N THR A 151 15.88 15.26 12.10
CA THR A 151 16.38 15.40 13.47
C THR A 151 17.88 15.16 13.54
N LEU A 152 18.51 15.46 14.71
CA LEU A 152 19.92 15.21 14.94
C LEU A 152 20.30 13.73 14.85
N ASP A 153 19.35 12.83 15.06
CA ASP A 153 19.51 11.37 14.97
C ASP A 153 19.20 10.83 13.56
N GLU A 154 19.15 11.71 12.54
CA GLU A 154 18.84 11.38 11.14
C GLU A 154 17.44 10.79 10.91
N ASP A 155 16.51 10.94 11.87
CA ASP A 155 15.12 10.58 11.70
C ASP A 155 14.33 11.71 11.00
N ILE A 156 13.44 11.35 10.10
CA ILE A 156 12.53 12.29 9.44
C ILE A 156 11.27 12.44 10.28
N VAL A 157 10.94 13.67 10.63
CA VAL A 157 9.75 14.01 11.41
C VAL A 157 8.87 14.99 10.64
N VAL A 158 7.57 14.76 10.64
CA VAL A 158 6.57 15.70 10.15
C VAL A 158 5.99 16.46 11.33
N GLU A 159 6.30 17.76 11.41
CA GLU A 159 5.85 18.60 12.53
C GLU A 159 4.32 18.74 12.54
N ASN A 160 3.72 18.65 13.72
CA ASN A 160 2.29 18.78 13.96
C ASN A 160 1.40 17.77 13.21
N LEU A 161 1.96 16.65 12.73
CA LEU A 161 1.16 15.57 12.17
C LEU A 161 0.29 14.96 13.28
N THR A 162 -0.99 14.81 13.00
CA THR A 162 -1.95 14.25 13.96
C THR A 162 -1.72 12.76 14.15
N ARG A 163 -1.47 12.38 15.40
CA ARG A 163 -1.35 10.99 15.84
C ARG A 163 -2.62 10.56 16.56
N ARG A 164 -3.24 9.48 16.13
CA ARG A 164 -4.42 8.89 16.78
C ARG A 164 -4.05 7.55 17.42
N LYS A 165 -4.25 7.45 18.73
CA LYS A 165 -4.13 6.17 19.42
C LYS A 165 -5.25 5.24 19.00
N VAL A 166 -4.94 3.95 18.83
CA VAL A 166 -5.88 2.92 18.40
C VAL A 166 -5.80 1.72 19.34
N GLU A 167 -6.95 1.13 19.65
CA GLU A 167 -7.06 0.04 20.61
C GLU A 167 -7.36 -1.31 19.95
N CYS A 168 -7.87 -1.29 18.72
CA CYS A 168 -8.12 -2.50 17.94
C CYS A 168 -7.94 -2.24 16.43
N ALA A 169 -7.88 -3.32 15.64
CA ALA A 169 -7.70 -3.26 14.20
C ALA A 169 -8.87 -2.55 13.50
N GLU A 170 -10.09 -2.75 13.98
CA GLU A 170 -11.31 -2.15 13.44
C GLU A 170 -11.32 -0.63 13.63
N ASP A 171 -10.89 -0.15 14.79
CA ASP A 171 -10.77 1.28 15.09
C ASP A 171 -9.75 1.93 14.16
N ALA A 172 -8.58 1.33 14.00
CA ALA A 172 -7.56 1.80 13.07
C ALA A 172 -8.06 1.84 11.62
N ASP A 173 -8.74 0.78 11.15
CA ASP A 173 -9.29 0.72 9.79
C ASP A 173 -10.36 1.81 9.57
N GLN A 174 -11.25 2.04 10.54
CA GLN A 174 -12.26 3.09 10.45
C GLN A 174 -11.64 4.48 10.35
N ILE A 175 -10.64 4.80 11.19
CA ILE A 175 -9.92 6.07 11.17
C ILE A 175 -9.25 6.27 9.81
N LEU A 176 -8.53 5.26 9.30
CA LEU A 176 -7.79 5.35 8.04
C LEU A 176 -8.72 5.45 6.83
N ARG A 177 -9.86 4.75 6.83
CA ARG A 177 -10.88 4.89 5.78
C ARG A 177 -11.55 6.25 5.81
N ALA A 178 -11.83 6.80 6.98
CA ALA A 178 -12.37 8.15 7.10
C ALA A 178 -11.37 9.19 6.56
N ALA A 179 -10.11 9.10 6.94
CA ALA A 179 -9.04 9.97 6.48
C ALA A 179 -8.81 9.88 4.95
N SER A 180 -8.96 8.68 4.37
CA SER A 180 -8.83 8.50 2.92
C SER A 180 -9.82 9.32 2.10
N ARG A 181 -10.95 9.75 2.68
CA ARG A 181 -11.93 10.63 2.02
C ARG A 181 -11.47 12.08 1.96
N ASN A 182 -10.53 12.48 2.82
CA ASN A 182 -9.97 13.83 2.88
C ASN A 182 -8.87 14.05 1.82
N ARG A 183 -8.46 13.00 1.09
CA ARG A 183 -7.40 13.10 0.08
C ARG A 183 -7.78 14.01 -1.06
N HIS A 184 -6.82 14.80 -1.51
CA HIS A 184 -6.96 15.61 -2.73
C HIS A 184 -7.04 14.69 -3.96
N THR A 185 -8.17 14.71 -4.64
CA THR A 185 -8.34 14.00 -5.91
C THR A 185 -8.16 14.99 -7.05
N ALA A 186 -6.99 15.01 -7.65
CA ALA A 186 -6.82 15.71 -8.93
C ALA A 186 -7.65 14.99 -10.00
N ALA A 187 -8.50 15.72 -10.70
CA ALA A 187 -9.18 15.21 -11.89
C ALA A 187 -8.13 14.97 -12.98
N THR A 188 -7.62 13.75 -13.06
CA THR A 188 -6.85 13.33 -14.23
C THR A 188 -7.83 12.90 -15.33
N ASN A 189 -7.44 13.07 -16.61
CA ASN A 189 -8.28 12.62 -17.75
C ASN A 189 -8.60 11.13 -17.72
N SER A 190 -7.98 10.35 -16.83
CA SER A 190 -8.23 8.92 -16.61
C SER A 190 -9.33 8.66 -15.56
N ASN A 191 -9.81 9.67 -14.86
CA ASN A 191 -10.86 9.58 -13.82
C ASN A 191 -12.21 10.15 -14.29
N LYS A 192 -12.38 10.34 -15.61
CA LYS A 192 -13.65 10.74 -16.22
C LYS A 192 -14.38 9.54 -16.79
#